data_a4bf6d3659a9e72d69438dcf39e497e5
#
_entry.id   a4bf6d3659a9e72d69438dcf39e497e5
#
_cell.length_a   1.000
_cell.length_b   1.000
_cell.length_c   1.000
_cell.angle_alpha   90.00
_cell.angle_beta   90.00
_cell.angle_gamma   90.00
#
_symmetry.space_group_name_H-M   'P 1'
#
loop_
_entity.id
_entity.type
_entity.pdbx_description
1 polymer ?
#
loop_
_entity_poly.entity_id
_entity_poly.type
_entity_poly.pdbx_seq_one_letter_code
_entity_poly.pdbx_strand_id
1 'polypeptide(L)'
;MNENMNVMLKEVDVLKEQLSALRPLPEEALKKIQDALDIEYTYESNRIEGNTLTLQETALVVNEGVTISGKSMREHLEAINHTEAISYIKDIAKQDIEISERTIKEIHALILHGIDRENAGRYRTVPVMILGSTHMPPQPYLIEKQMEDFILRFKQMEKEKVHPVLIAAYLHDELVRIHPF
;
A
#
# COMPACT_ATOMS: atom_id res chain seq x y z
N MET A 1 20.97 0.30 -16.35
CA MET A 1 20.33 -0.80 -15.64
C MET A 1 21.30 -1.97 -15.64
N ASN A 2 21.51 -2.63 -14.49
CA ASN A 2 22.51 -3.70 -14.36
C ASN A 2 22.02 -4.94 -15.14
N GLU A 3 22.93 -5.66 -15.83
CA GLU A 3 22.63 -6.85 -16.65
C GLU A 3 21.86 -7.92 -15.84
N ASN A 4 22.23 -8.12 -14.58
CA ASN A 4 21.53 -9.01 -13.66
C ASN A 4 20.04 -8.62 -13.45
N MET A 5 19.73 -7.33 -13.34
CA MET A 5 18.36 -6.85 -13.18
C MET A 5 17.51 -7.19 -14.41
N ASN A 6 18.05 -7.02 -15.60
CA ASN A 6 17.34 -7.36 -16.84
C ASN A 6 17.07 -8.87 -16.95
N VAL A 7 17.98 -9.72 -16.47
CA VAL A 7 17.78 -11.17 -16.44
C VAL A 7 16.63 -11.51 -15.48
N MET A 8 16.64 -10.96 -14.27
CA MET A 8 15.58 -11.18 -13.27
C MET A 8 14.21 -10.72 -13.75
N LEU A 9 14.11 -9.56 -14.40
CA LEU A 9 12.84 -9.06 -14.91
C LEU A 9 12.29 -9.96 -16.03
N LYS A 10 13.14 -10.47 -16.92
CA LYS A 10 12.72 -11.46 -17.93
C LYS A 10 12.21 -12.76 -17.31
N GLU A 11 12.85 -13.23 -16.25
CA GLU A 11 12.41 -14.42 -15.52
C GLU A 11 11.03 -14.20 -14.89
N VAL A 12 10.80 -13.03 -14.29
CA VAL A 12 9.48 -12.63 -13.75
C VAL A 12 8.42 -12.62 -14.85
N ASP A 13 8.74 -12.10 -16.04
CA ASP A 13 7.81 -12.09 -17.17
C ASP A 13 7.44 -13.51 -17.63
N VAL A 14 8.43 -14.41 -17.72
CA VAL A 14 8.19 -15.83 -18.07
C VAL A 14 7.29 -16.51 -17.04
N LEU A 15 7.55 -16.31 -15.75
CA LEU A 15 6.70 -16.86 -14.67
C LEU A 15 5.28 -16.30 -14.71
N LYS A 16 5.13 -15.02 -15.00
CA LYS A 16 3.82 -14.38 -15.20
C LYS A 16 3.05 -14.97 -16.37
N GLU A 17 3.71 -15.23 -17.49
CA GLU A 17 3.10 -15.89 -18.66
C GLU A 17 2.65 -17.32 -18.32
N GLN A 18 3.50 -18.09 -17.63
CA GLN A 18 3.14 -19.44 -17.16
C GLN A 18 1.92 -19.41 -16.24
N LEU A 19 1.88 -18.50 -15.28
CA LEU A 19 0.73 -18.31 -14.39
C LEU A 19 -0.54 -17.93 -15.18
N SER A 20 -0.40 -17.08 -16.17
CA SER A 20 -1.52 -16.64 -17.02
C SER A 20 -2.08 -17.77 -17.87
N ALA A 21 -1.24 -18.69 -18.32
CA ALA A 21 -1.66 -19.87 -19.06
C ALA A 21 -2.50 -20.87 -18.24
N LEU A 22 -2.41 -20.79 -16.89
CA LEU A 22 -3.23 -21.61 -15.97
C LEU A 22 -4.62 -21.01 -15.70
N ARG A 23 -4.91 -19.84 -16.26
CA ARG A 23 -6.21 -19.15 -16.07
C ARG A 23 -7.21 -19.54 -17.17
N PRO A 24 -8.57 -19.50 -16.89
CA PRO A 24 -9.16 -19.06 -15.63
C PRO A 24 -9.09 -20.11 -14.55
N LEU A 25 -8.78 -19.68 -13.32
CA LEU A 25 -8.97 -20.51 -12.13
C LEU A 25 -10.45 -20.46 -11.71
N PRO A 26 -10.99 -21.49 -11.01
CA PRO A 26 -12.34 -21.44 -10.47
C PRO A 26 -12.52 -20.20 -9.59
N GLU A 27 -13.57 -19.43 -9.85
CA GLU A 27 -13.83 -18.14 -9.20
C GLU A 27 -13.87 -18.25 -7.68
N GLU A 28 -14.52 -19.31 -7.18
CA GLU A 28 -14.64 -19.56 -5.74
C GLU A 28 -13.27 -19.86 -5.08
N ALA A 29 -12.40 -20.59 -5.77
CA ALA A 29 -11.05 -20.89 -5.27
C ALA A 29 -10.18 -19.63 -5.25
N LEU A 30 -10.26 -18.82 -6.31
CA LEU A 30 -9.59 -17.52 -6.39
C LEU A 30 -10.02 -16.59 -5.26
N LYS A 31 -11.32 -16.49 -5.01
CA LYS A 31 -11.86 -15.65 -3.94
C LYS A 31 -11.33 -16.09 -2.57
N LYS A 32 -11.39 -17.37 -2.24
CA LYS A 32 -10.89 -17.89 -0.95
C LYS A 32 -9.39 -17.61 -0.74
N ILE A 33 -8.58 -17.78 -1.79
CA ILE A 33 -7.15 -17.47 -1.73
C ILE A 33 -6.94 -15.97 -1.52
N GLN A 34 -7.69 -15.13 -2.22
CA GLN A 34 -7.58 -13.69 -2.14
C GLN A 34 -8.00 -13.17 -0.76
N ASP A 35 -9.11 -13.65 -0.23
CA ASP A 35 -9.60 -13.29 1.11
C ASP A 35 -8.56 -13.67 2.19
N ALA A 36 -7.95 -14.85 2.09
CA ALA A 36 -6.90 -15.29 3.02
C ALA A 36 -5.65 -14.40 2.93
N LEU A 37 -5.18 -14.08 1.71
CA LEU A 37 -4.03 -13.20 1.49
C LEU A 37 -4.30 -11.77 1.96
N ASP A 38 -5.51 -11.25 1.81
CA ASP A 38 -5.89 -9.92 2.29
C ASP A 38 -5.83 -9.83 3.82
N ILE A 39 -6.28 -10.85 4.51
CA ILE A 39 -6.18 -10.92 5.98
C ILE A 39 -4.73 -11.02 6.43
N GLU A 40 -3.93 -11.88 5.80
CA GLU A 40 -2.51 -12.01 6.12
C GLU A 40 -1.76 -10.71 5.86
N TYR A 41 -2.01 -10.06 4.73
CA TYR A 41 -1.41 -8.77 4.40
C TYR A 41 -1.81 -7.67 5.39
N THR A 42 -3.09 -7.62 5.77
CA THR A 42 -3.59 -6.69 6.79
C THR A 42 -2.92 -6.92 8.13
N TYR A 43 -2.84 -8.18 8.58
CA TYR A 43 -2.16 -8.56 9.81
C TYR A 43 -0.69 -8.14 9.82
N GLU A 44 0.07 -8.53 8.79
CA GLU A 44 1.52 -8.26 8.74
C GLU A 44 1.81 -6.76 8.64
N SER A 45 1.05 -6.01 7.84
CA SER A 45 1.22 -4.56 7.72
C SER A 45 0.97 -3.84 9.05
N ASN A 46 -0.12 -4.17 9.73
CA ASN A 46 -0.44 -3.54 11.02
C ASN A 46 0.53 -3.99 12.13
N ARG A 47 1.01 -5.24 12.09
CA ARG A 47 2.01 -5.74 13.03
C ARG A 47 3.33 -4.97 12.95
N ILE A 48 3.78 -4.60 11.75
CA ILE A 48 4.99 -3.79 11.55
C ILE A 48 4.83 -2.44 12.24
N GLU A 49 3.63 -1.86 12.23
CA GLU A 49 3.32 -0.58 12.88
C GLU A 49 2.98 -0.70 14.38
N GLY A 50 3.12 -1.90 14.95
CA GLY A 50 2.97 -2.13 16.39
C GLY A 50 1.58 -2.54 16.83
N ASN A 51 0.66 -2.84 15.92
CA ASN A 51 -0.63 -3.46 16.25
C ASN A 51 -0.42 -4.84 16.86
N THR A 52 -1.14 -5.18 17.91
CA THR A 52 -0.94 -6.40 18.69
C THR A 52 -2.01 -7.46 18.44
N LEU A 53 -2.95 -7.25 17.51
CA LEU A 53 -3.87 -8.31 17.06
C LEU A 53 -3.08 -9.48 16.49
N THR A 54 -3.47 -10.70 16.80
CA THR A 54 -2.98 -11.90 16.12
C THR A 54 -3.63 -12.06 14.74
N LEU A 55 -3.10 -12.91 13.88
CA LEU A 55 -3.69 -13.20 12.56
C LEU A 55 -5.15 -13.66 12.70
N GLN A 56 -5.45 -14.52 13.69
CA GLN A 56 -6.80 -15.02 13.94
C GLN A 56 -7.72 -13.91 14.44
N GLU A 57 -7.25 -13.05 15.34
CA GLU A 57 -8.01 -11.89 15.84
C GLU A 57 -8.27 -10.89 14.71
N THR A 58 -7.28 -10.63 13.85
CA THR A 58 -7.46 -9.78 12.66
C THR A 58 -8.55 -10.33 11.76
N ALA A 59 -8.54 -11.63 11.49
CA ALA A 59 -9.60 -12.26 10.69
C ALA A 59 -10.99 -12.12 11.34
N LEU A 60 -11.11 -12.29 12.65
CA LEU A 60 -12.38 -12.12 13.37
C LEU A 60 -12.87 -10.65 13.34
N VAL A 61 -11.96 -9.71 13.54
CA VAL A 61 -12.29 -8.28 13.49
C VAL A 61 -12.78 -7.88 12.09
N VAL A 62 -12.05 -8.29 11.05
CA VAL A 62 -12.35 -7.89 9.66
C VAL A 62 -13.58 -8.62 9.10
N ASN A 63 -13.68 -9.93 9.30
CA ASN A 63 -14.74 -10.72 8.67
C ASN A 63 -16.04 -10.72 9.47
N GLU A 64 -15.96 -10.71 10.80
CA GLU A 64 -17.13 -10.88 11.69
C GLU A 64 -17.51 -9.58 12.41
N GLY A 65 -16.66 -8.55 12.35
CA GLY A 65 -16.90 -7.28 13.04
C GLY A 65 -16.93 -7.38 14.57
N VAL A 66 -16.29 -8.43 15.13
CA VAL A 66 -16.25 -8.63 16.59
C VAL A 66 -15.15 -7.81 17.24
N THR A 67 -15.35 -7.44 18.49
CA THR A 67 -14.31 -6.77 19.29
C THR A 67 -13.52 -7.80 20.11
N ILE A 68 -12.21 -7.62 20.18
CA ILE A 68 -11.28 -8.48 20.92
C ILE A 68 -10.99 -7.87 22.28
N SER A 69 -11.23 -8.65 23.34
CA SER A 69 -10.95 -8.21 24.70
C SER A 69 -9.47 -7.91 24.93
N GLY A 70 -9.16 -6.80 25.58
CA GLY A 70 -7.79 -6.37 25.85
C GLY A 70 -7.07 -5.67 24.70
N LYS A 71 -7.74 -5.48 23.56
CA LYS A 71 -7.24 -4.70 22.43
C LYS A 71 -7.94 -3.34 22.34
N SER A 72 -7.21 -2.32 21.94
CA SER A 72 -7.75 -0.97 21.82
C SER A 72 -8.69 -0.84 20.61
N MET A 73 -9.61 0.13 20.66
CA MET A 73 -10.44 0.48 19.50
C MET A 73 -9.58 0.92 18.31
N ARG A 74 -8.46 1.56 18.56
CA ARG A 74 -7.50 1.97 17.52
C ARG A 74 -6.99 0.76 16.74
N GLU A 75 -6.56 -0.31 17.42
CA GLU A 75 -6.07 -1.51 16.77
C GLU A 75 -7.13 -2.18 15.89
N HIS A 76 -8.39 -2.16 16.33
CA HIS A 76 -9.51 -2.67 15.51
C HIS A 76 -9.72 -1.81 14.25
N LEU A 77 -9.73 -0.49 14.41
CA LEU A 77 -9.88 0.44 13.29
C LEU A 77 -8.72 0.34 12.30
N GLU A 78 -7.49 0.17 12.77
CA GLU A 78 -6.32 -0.03 11.91
C GLU A 78 -6.52 -1.25 10.99
N ALA A 79 -7.00 -2.38 11.52
CA ALA A 79 -7.26 -3.59 10.73
C ALA A 79 -8.41 -3.40 9.73
N ILE A 80 -9.53 -2.81 10.16
CA ILE A 80 -10.70 -2.55 9.32
C ILE A 80 -10.33 -1.57 8.20
N ASN A 81 -9.74 -0.45 8.55
CA ASN A 81 -9.39 0.61 7.61
C ASN A 81 -8.35 0.16 6.57
N HIS A 82 -7.38 -0.67 6.99
CA HIS A 82 -6.39 -1.24 6.07
C HIS A 82 -7.07 -2.14 5.03
N THR A 83 -8.02 -2.97 5.45
CA THR A 83 -8.78 -3.82 4.52
C THR A 83 -9.63 -2.99 3.55
N GLU A 84 -10.27 -1.92 4.03
CA GLU A 84 -11.01 -0.98 3.18
C GLU A 84 -10.09 -0.29 2.17
N ALA A 85 -8.89 0.13 2.60
CA ALA A 85 -7.90 0.73 1.71
C ALA A 85 -7.41 -0.24 0.62
N ILE A 86 -7.18 -1.52 0.96
CA ILE A 86 -6.84 -2.57 -0.02
C ILE A 86 -7.99 -2.76 -1.03
N SER A 87 -9.22 -2.83 -0.56
CA SER A 87 -10.39 -2.95 -1.45
C SER A 87 -10.48 -1.77 -2.41
N TYR A 88 -10.31 -0.55 -1.91
CA TYR A 88 -10.29 0.65 -2.72
C TYR A 88 -9.17 0.64 -3.78
N ILE A 89 -7.94 0.22 -3.42
CA ILE A 89 -6.82 0.09 -4.37
C ILE A 89 -7.15 -0.93 -5.47
N LYS A 90 -7.76 -2.07 -5.12
CA LYS A 90 -8.18 -3.07 -6.09
C LYS A 90 -9.24 -2.54 -7.06
N ASP A 91 -10.16 -1.73 -6.57
CA ASP A 91 -11.20 -1.13 -7.40
C ASP A 91 -10.64 -0.06 -8.35
N ILE A 92 -9.71 0.76 -7.88
CA ILE A 92 -8.94 1.70 -8.73
C ILE A 92 -8.22 0.95 -9.85
N ALA A 93 -7.52 -0.13 -9.49
CA ALA A 93 -6.76 -0.93 -10.47
C ALA A 93 -7.68 -1.60 -11.52
N LYS A 94 -8.88 -2.06 -11.12
CA LYS A 94 -9.86 -2.64 -12.05
C LYS A 94 -10.47 -1.61 -13.00
N GLN A 95 -10.65 -0.38 -12.53
CA GLN A 95 -11.28 0.70 -13.30
C GLN A 95 -10.25 1.51 -14.10
N ASP A 96 -8.99 1.12 -14.07
CA ASP A 96 -7.87 1.83 -14.74
C ASP A 96 -7.82 3.33 -14.35
N ILE A 97 -8.09 3.61 -13.06
CA ILE A 97 -8.04 4.96 -12.53
C ILE A 97 -6.59 5.36 -12.33
N GLU A 98 -6.22 6.51 -12.85
CA GLU A 98 -4.86 7.05 -12.77
C GLU A 98 -4.42 7.32 -11.32
N ILE A 99 -3.22 6.86 -10.96
CA ILE A 99 -2.60 7.21 -9.68
C ILE A 99 -2.23 8.70 -9.69
N SER A 100 -2.70 9.40 -8.67
CA SER A 100 -2.51 10.83 -8.49
C SER A 100 -2.24 11.17 -7.01
N GLU A 101 -1.82 12.39 -6.73
CA GLU A 101 -1.74 12.86 -5.33
C GLU A 101 -3.08 12.73 -4.60
N ARG A 102 -4.19 12.98 -5.30
CA ARG A 102 -5.53 12.83 -4.75
C ARG A 102 -5.79 11.40 -4.33
N THR A 103 -5.48 10.43 -5.19
CA THR A 103 -5.66 9.01 -4.91
C THR A 103 -4.84 8.58 -3.69
N ILE A 104 -3.59 9.04 -3.57
CA ILE A 104 -2.72 8.75 -2.42
C ILE A 104 -3.30 9.35 -1.13
N LYS A 105 -3.80 10.59 -1.18
CA LYS A 105 -4.46 11.23 -0.03
C LYS A 105 -5.75 10.51 0.37
N GLU A 106 -6.52 10.02 -0.59
CA GLU A 106 -7.75 9.25 -0.34
C GLU A 106 -7.42 7.92 0.36
N ILE A 107 -6.37 7.20 -0.06
CA ILE A 107 -5.90 5.98 0.61
C ILE A 107 -5.47 6.30 2.05
N HIS A 108 -4.68 7.35 2.26
CA HIS A 108 -4.27 7.76 3.60
C HIS A 108 -5.47 8.16 4.48
N ALA A 109 -6.47 8.83 3.89
CA ALA A 109 -7.70 9.19 4.61
C ALA A 109 -8.50 7.94 5.05
N LEU A 110 -8.55 6.90 4.22
CA LEU A 110 -9.16 5.61 4.59
C LEU A 110 -8.41 4.96 5.75
N ILE A 111 -7.09 4.88 5.69
CA ILE A 111 -6.26 4.26 6.74
C ILE A 111 -6.45 4.95 8.10
N LEU A 112 -6.57 6.28 8.11
CA LEU A 112 -6.75 7.05 9.35
C LEU A 112 -8.22 7.33 9.73
N HIS A 113 -9.18 6.76 9.00
CA HIS A 113 -10.59 6.97 9.27
C HIS A 113 -10.96 6.56 10.71
N GLY A 114 -11.52 7.49 11.48
CA GLY A 114 -11.87 7.27 12.90
C GLY A 114 -10.69 7.19 13.87
N ILE A 115 -9.44 7.22 13.38
CA ILE A 115 -8.21 7.17 14.17
C ILE A 115 -7.63 8.57 14.38
N ASP A 116 -7.39 9.29 13.28
CA ASP A 116 -6.85 10.66 13.31
C ASP A 116 -7.53 11.51 12.23
N ARG A 117 -8.61 12.15 12.62
CA ARG A 117 -9.43 12.96 11.71
C ARG A 117 -8.72 14.22 11.21
N GLU A 118 -7.78 14.74 11.97
CA GLU A 118 -7.11 16.00 11.64
C GLU A 118 -6.06 15.78 10.54
N ASN A 119 -5.35 14.67 10.58
CA ASN A 119 -4.28 14.35 9.64
C ASN A 119 -4.72 13.46 8.48
N ALA A 120 -5.89 12.83 8.56
CA ALA A 120 -6.40 11.95 7.51
C ALA A 120 -6.43 12.62 6.13
N GLY A 121 -5.67 12.08 5.17
CA GLY A 121 -5.57 12.59 3.80
C GLY A 121 -4.82 13.91 3.63
N ARG A 122 -4.07 14.34 4.63
CA ARG A 122 -3.34 15.61 4.62
C ARG A 122 -1.86 15.37 4.78
N TYR A 123 -1.05 16.09 4.04
CA TYR A 123 0.39 16.09 4.24
C TYR A 123 0.73 16.68 5.62
N ARG A 124 1.75 16.11 6.24
CA ARG A 124 2.25 16.60 7.52
C ARG A 124 2.73 18.04 7.43
N THR A 125 2.53 18.77 8.52
CA THR A 125 2.96 20.17 8.66
C THR A 125 4.14 20.34 9.60
N VAL A 126 4.61 19.21 10.18
CA VAL A 126 5.74 19.19 11.11
C VAL A 126 6.89 18.34 10.56
N PRO A 127 8.14 18.66 10.90
CA PRO A 127 9.27 17.79 10.58
C PRO A 127 9.14 16.43 11.29
N VAL A 128 9.58 15.37 10.64
CA VAL A 128 9.59 14.00 11.19
C VAL A 128 10.96 13.38 11.03
N MET A 129 11.24 12.36 11.85
CA MET A 129 12.41 11.49 11.73
C MET A 129 11.93 10.04 11.66
N ILE A 130 12.56 9.24 10.81
CA ILE A 130 12.31 7.80 10.74
C ILE A 130 13.21 7.13 11.77
N LEU A 131 12.62 6.51 12.77
CA LEU A 131 13.36 5.84 13.84
C LEU A 131 14.25 4.72 13.26
N GLY A 132 15.53 4.72 13.63
CA GLY A 132 16.50 3.73 13.14
C GLY A 132 17.06 4.02 11.74
N SER A 133 16.66 5.11 11.09
CA SER A 133 17.18 5.53 9.78
C SER A 133 18.11 6.73 9.91
N THR A 134 19.12 6.78 9.03
CA THR A 134 19.97 7.99 8.83
C THR A 134 19.36 8.96 7.81
N HIS A 135 18.32 8.52 7.10
CA HIS A 135 17.61 9.37 6.14
C HIS A 135 16.78 10.42 6.88
N MET A 136 16.88 11.66 6.45
CA MET A 136 16.08 12.78 6.95
C MET A 136 15.03 13.14 5.90
N PRO A 137 13.75 12.89 6.18
CA PRO A 137 12.67 13.30 5.28
C PRO A 137 12.68 14.83 5.05
N PRO A 138 12.18 15.29 3.89
CA PRO A 138 12.17 16.70 3.56
C PRO A 138 11.37 17.53 4.56
N GLN A 139 11.71 18.82 4.65
CA GLN A 139 10.92 19.76 5.45
C GLN A 139 9.49 19.87 4.90
N PRO A 140 8.47 20.11 5.77
CA PRO A 140 7.06 20.12 5.36
C PRO A 140 6.74 21.01 4.16
N TYR A 141 7.36 22.19 4.07
CA TYR A 141 7.14 23.12 2.96
C TYR A 141 7.64 22.64 1.60
N LEU A 142 8.42 21.55 1.56
CA LEU A 142 8.90 20.93 0.32
C LEU A 142 8.03 19.76 -0.14
N ILE A 143 7.12 19.26 0.71
CA ILE A 143 6.37 18.03 0.44
C ILE A 143 5.50 18.18 -0.82
N GLU A 144 4.74 19.25 -0.93
CA GLU A 144 3.86 19.47 -2.11
C GLU A 144 4.65 19.40 -3.41
N LYS A 145 5.78 20.10 -3.47
CA LYS A 145 6.63 20.08 -4.67
C LYS A 145 7.23 18.71 -4.96
N GLN A 146 7.67 18.00 -3.92
CA GLN A 146 8.24 16.66 -4.10
C GLN A 146 7.18 15.63 -4.49
N MET A 147 5.96 15.75 -4.00
CA MET A 147 4.85 14.89 -4.42
C MET A 147 4.40 15.18 -5.86
N GLU A 148 4.40 16.44 -6.28
CA GLU A 148 4.19 16.80 -7.69
C GLU A 148 5.25 16.14 -8.59
N ASP A 149 6.53 16.31 -8.27
CA ASP A 149 7.65 15.74 -9.02
C ASP A 149 7.60 14.19 -9.03
N PHE A 150 7.21 13.59 -7.92
CA PHE A 150 6.99 12.14 -7.79
C PHE A 150 5.93 11.64 -8.78
N ILE A 151 4.76 12.28 -8.85
CA ILE A 151 3.70 11.91 -9.79
C ILE A 151 4.12 12.17 -11.25
N LEU A 152 4.80 13.27 -11.52
CA LEU A 152 5.31 13.56 -12.86
C LEU A 152 6.31 12.49 -13.33
N ARG A 153 7.22 12.06 -12.46
CA ARG A 153 8.18 11.00 -12.79
C ARG A 153 7.48 9.65 -12.99
N PHE A 154 6.51 9.30 -12.15
CA PHE A 154 5.69 8.11 -12.34
C PHE A 154 5.05 8.09 -13.74
N LYS A 155 4.34 9.15 -14.13
CA LYS A 155 3.72 9.28 -15.45
C LYS A 155 4.73 9.21 -16.60
N GLN A 156 5.93 9.71 -16.39
CA GLN A 156 7.00 9.61 -17.37
C GLN A 156 7.48 8.17 -17.52
N MET A 157 7.64 7.41 -16.42
CA MET A 157 8.03 6.00 -16.45
C MET A 157 6.99 5.14 -17.18
N GLU A 158 5.69 5.44 -17.01
CA GLU A 158 4.62 4.77 -17.76
C GLU A 158 4.73 5.03 -19.27
N LYS A 159 4.94 6.28 -19.68
CA LYS A 159 5.15 6.63 -21.09
C LYS A 159 6.39 5.98 -21.68
N GLU A 160 7.46 5.86 -20.91
CA GLU A 160 8.70 5.17 -21.27
C GLU A 160 8.54 3.64 -21.29
N LYS A 161 7.37 3.12 -20.88
CA LYS A 161 7.08 1.68 -20.76
C LYS A 161 8.10 0.96 -19.87
N VAL A 162 8.48 1.61 -18.76
CA VAL A 162 9.35 1.00 -17.76
C VAL A 162 8.63 -0.23 -17.18
N HIS A 163 9.40 -1.27 -16.88
CA HIS A 163 8.84 -2.51 -16.35
C HIS A 163 8.03 -2.27 -15.06
N PRO A 164 6.81 -2.84 -14.91
CA PRO A 164 5.92 -2.56 -13.76
C PRO A 164 6.55 -2.77 -12.39
N VAL A 165 7.42 -3.79 -12.24
CA VAL A 165 8.16 -4.03 -10.99
C VAL A 165 9.08 -2.86 -10.64
N LEU A 166 9.71 -2.24 -11.62
CA LEU A 166 10.57 -1.06 -11.39
C LEU A 166 9.75 0.18 -11.05
N ILE A 167 8.56 0.33 -11.66
CA ILE A 167 7.62 1.40 -11.31
C ILE A 167 7.17 1.22 -9.86
N ALA A 168 6.76 0.01 -9.46
CA ALA A 168 6.34 -0.28 -8.09
C ALA A 168 7.47 0.00 -7.08
N ALA A 169 8.72 -0.40 -7.39
CA ALA A 169 9.87 -0.12 -6.56
C ALA A 169 10.13 1.40 -6.42
N TYR A 170 10.03 2.14 -7.52
CA TYR A 170 10.15 3.61 -7.50
C TYR A 170 9.06 4.25 -6.64
N LEU A 171 7.80 3.86 -6.83
CA LEU A 171 6.68 4.41 -6.06
C LEU A 171 6.86 4.17 -4.55
N HIS A 172 7.29 2.98 -4.17
CA HIS A 172 7.55 2.63 -2.79
C HIS A 172 8.72 3.45 -2.21
N ASP A 173 9.87 3.43 -2.86
CA ASP A 173 11.10 4.10 -2.39
C ASP A 173 10.89 5.61 -2.23
N GLU A 174 10.34 6.27 -3.25
CA GLU A 174 10.10 7.72 -3.22
C GLU A 174 9.05 8.14 -2.18
N LEU A 175 7.95 7.37 -2.02
CA LEU A 175 6.95 7.69 -1.02
C LEU A 175 7.52 7.57 0.40
N VAL A 176 8.31 6.52 0.66
CA VAL A 176 9.01 6.35 1.94
C VAL A 176 10.05 7.45 2.15
N ARG A 177 10.80 7.83 1.09
CA ARG A 177 11.80 8.90 1.15
C ARG A 177 11.19 10.27 1.45
N ILE A 178 10.06 10.60 0.82
CA ILE A 178 9.35 11.87 1.06
C ILE A 178 8.66 11.85 2.42
N HIS A 179 8.09 10.70 2.82
CA HIS A 179 7.35 10.53 4.07
C HIS A 179 6.31 11.65 4.25
N PRO A 180 5.34 11.75 3.33
CA PRO A 180 4.51 12.95 3.23
C PRO A 180 3.45 13.06 4.32
N PHE A 181 3.21 11.97 5.04
CA PHE A 181 2.17 11.86 6.08
C PHE A 181 2.77 11.64 7.46
#